data_6221cac80eb082527e138fc0f3e704b2
#
_entry.id   6221cac80eb082527e138fc0f3e704b2
#
_cell.length_a   1.000
_cell.length_b   1.000
_cell.length_c   1.000
_cell.angle_alpha   90.00
_cell.angle_beta   90.00
_cell.angle_gamma   90.00
#
_symmetry.space_group_name_H-M   'P 1'
#
loop_
_entity.id
_entity.type
_entity.pdbx_description
1 polymer ?
#
loop_
_entity_poly.entity_id
_entity_poly.type
_entity_poly.pdbx_seq_one_letter_code
_entity_poly.pdbx_strand_id
1 'polypeptide(L)' 'MTKEIEALETMDEYSDEQYSAFLEYTALKDQCLIEPTTLYLDNNHEFFSEWKYFAQSDGLDIKVINGDTRIC' A
#
# COMPACT_ATOMS: atom_id res chain seq x y z
N MET A 1 -9.75 -4.92 -25.80
CA MET A 1 -8.68 -4.13 -26.34
C MET A 1 -8.58 -2.75 -25.72
N THR A 2 -9.58 -1.98 -25.91
CA THR A 2 -9.57 -0.63 -25.37
C THR A 2 -9.41 -0.63 -23.87
N LYS A 3 -10.01 -1.60 -23.23
CA LYS A 3 -9.91 -1.67 -21.79
C LYS A 3 -8.50 -1.84 -21.30
N GLU A 4 -7.75 -2.64 -22.03
CA GLU A 4 -6.36 -2.85 -21.66
C GLU A 4 -5.58 -1.57 -21.80
N ILE A 5 -5.89 -0.81 -22.81
CA ILE A 5 -5.23 0.47 -23.01
C ILE A 5 -5.58 1.40 -21.86
N GLU A 6 -6.82 1.39 -21.44
CA GLU A 6 -7.22 2.23 -20.34
C GLU A 6 -6.49 1.87 -19.06
N ALA A 7 -6.31 0.58 -18.85
CA ALA A 7 -5.59 0.14 -17.67
C ALA A 7 -4.16 0.63 -17.71
N LEU A 8 -3.54 0.58 -18.87
CA LEU A 8 -2.18 1.07 -19.00
C LEU A 8 -2.12 2.56 -18.75
N GLU A 9 -3.08 3.30 -19.24
CA GLU A 9 -3.10 4.72 -19.02
C GLU A 9 -3.21 5.04 -17.55
N THR A 10 -4.03 4.29 -16.84
CA THR A 10 -4.18 4.48 -15.42
C THR A 10 -2.85 4.27 -14.70
N MET A 11 -2.11 3.26 -15.11
CA MET A 11 -0.83 3.00 -14.51
C MET A 11 0.17 4.09 -14.84
N ASP A 12 0.06 4.66 -16.03
CA ASP A 12 0.95 5.73 -16.41
C ASP A 12 0.76 6.97 -15.55
N GLU A 13 -0.42 7.12 -14.98
CA GLU A 13 -0.69 8.26 -14.13
C GLU A 13 -0.07 8.13 -12.76
N TYR A 14 0.38 6.93 -12.41
CA TYR A 14 1.03 6.73 -11.13
C TYR A 14 2.39 7.39 -11.15
N SER A 15 2.70 8.10 -10.08
CA SER A 15 4.02 8.68 -9.93
C SER A 15 4.99 7.59 -9.50
N ASP A 16 6.29 7.89 -9.65
CA ASP A 16 7.32 6.97 -9.18
C ASP A 16 7.16 6.72 -7.69
N GLU A 17 6.73 7.72 -6.98
CA GLU A 17 6.53 7.61 -5.54
C GLU A 17 5.45 6.59 -5.22
N GLN A 18 4.35 6.63 -5.97
CA GLN A 18 3.28 5.66 -5.74
C GLN A 18 3.73 4.25 -6.07
N TYR A 19 4.50 4.11 -7.12
CA TYR A 19 5.01 2.80 -7.50
C TYR A 19 5.95 2.28 -6.42
N SER A 20 6.84 3.13 -5.92
CA SER A 20 7.74 2.73 -4.84
C SER A 20 6.95 2.35 -3.59
N ALA A 21 5.92 3.10 -3.27
CA ALA A 21 5.09 2.80 -2.11
C ALA A 21 4.46 1.42 -2.26
N PHE A 22 3.98 1.11 -3.45
CA PHE A 22 3.35 -0.18 -3.69
C PHE A 22 4.35 -1.32 -3.54
N LEU A 23 5.55 -1.14 -4.07
CA LEU A 23 6.57 -2.19 -3.97
C LEU A 23 6.94 -2.45 -2.51
N GLU A 24 7.12 -1.41 -1.73
CA GLU A 24 7.47 -1.58 -0.33
C GLU A 24 6.32 -2.19 0.46
N TYR A 25 5.11 -1.79 0.14
CA TYR A 25 3.94 -2.35 0.80
C TYR A 25 3.85 -3.84 0.54
N THR A 26 4.04 -4.24 -0.70
CA THR A 26 3.97 -5.64 -1.08
C THR A 26 5.07 -6.44 -0.40
N ALA A 27 6.28 -5.89 -0.38
CA ALA A 27 7.40 -6.56 0.26
C ALA A 27 7.14 -6.76 1.75
N LEU A 28 6.54 -5.77 2.39
CA LEU A 28 6.23 -5.88 3.79
C LEU A 28 5.19 -6.96 4.05
N LYS A 29 4.20 -7.06 3.18
CA LYS A 29 3.18 -8.10 3.30
C LYS A 29 3.80 -9.49 3.11
N ASP A 30 4.76 -9.60 2.22
CA ASP A 30 5.38 -10.88 1.94
C ASP A 30 6.21 -11.39 3.11
N GLN A 31 6.58 -10.51 4.02
CA GLN A 31 7.34 -10.90 5.19
C GLN A 31 6.47 -11.51 6.28
N CYS A 32 5.17 -11.40 6.14
CA CYS A 32 4.26 -11.92 7.14
C CYS A 32 4.19 -13.44 7.05
N LEU A 33 4.24 -14.10 8.19
CA LEU A 33 4.12 -15.55 8.23
C LEU A 33 2.66 -15.98 8.10
N ILE A 34 1.74 -15.08 8.38
CA ILE A 34 0.31 -15.35 8.24
C ILE A 34 -0.27 -14.23 7.39
N GLU A 35 -1.50 -14.43 6.97
CA GLU A 35 -2.18 -13.44 6.17
C GLU A 35 -2.39 -12.17 6.99
N PRO A 36 -1.98 -11.00 6.49
CA PRO A 36 -2.13 -9.77 7.24
C PRO A 36 -3.58 -9.38 7.41
N THR A 37 -3.91 -8.86 8.58
CA THR A 37 -5.26 -8.38 8.87
C THR A 37 -5.27 -6.92 9.25
N THR A 38 -4.15 -6.37 9.68
CA THR A 38 -4.09 -5.00 10.18
C THR A 38 -2.80 -4.35 9.72
N LEU A 39 -2.90 -3.11 9.33
CA LEU A 39 -1.74 -2.30 9.01
C LEU A 39 -1.56 -1.25 10.11
N TYR A 40 -0.41 -1.30 10.77
CA TYR A 40 -0.03 -0.28 11.76
C TYR A 40 0.81 0.75 11.03
N LEU A 41 0.25 1.90 10.82
CA LEU A 41 0.83 2.91 9.96
C LEU A 41 1.25 4.12 10.76
N ASP A 42 2.52 4.48 10.63
CA ASP A 42 3.05 5.66 11.31
C ASP A 42 2.44 6.91 10.70
N ASN A 43 1.97 7.79 11.56
CA ASN A 43 1.35 9.03 11.12
C ASN A 43 2.30 9.87 10.25
N ASN A 44 3.60 9.73 10.45
CA ASN A 44 4.59 10.49 9.71
C ASN A 44 5.26 9.71 8.58
N HIS A 45 4.72 8.55 8.26
CA HIS A 45 5.29 7.72 7.19
C HIS A 45 5.20 8.45 5.86
N GLU A 46 6.26 8.36 5.06
CA GLU A 46 6.28 9.08 3.79
C GLU A 46 5.22 8.58 2.82
N PHE A 47 4.81 7.33 2.94
CA PHE A 47 3.77 6.76 2.10
C PHE A 47 2.46 6.59 2.85
N PHE A 48 2.20 7.46 3.81
CA PHE A 48 1.03 7.31 4.67
C PHE A 48 -0.26 7.19 3.86
N SER A 49 -0.48 8.13 2.94
CA SER A 49 -1.71 8.13 2.15
C SER A 49 -1.79 6.92 1.23
N GLU A 50 -0.68 6.61 0.57
CA GLU A 50 -0.65 5.49 -0.36
C GLU A 50 -0.90 4.17 0.34
N TRP A 51 -0.23 3.94 1.44
CA TRP A 51 -0.38 2.69 2.18
C TRP A 51 -1.76 2.57 2.77
N LYS A 52 -2.33 3.69 3.23
CA LYS A 52 -3.69 3.68 3.73
C LYS A 52 -4.66 3.23 2.65
N TYR A 53 -4.49 3.76 1.45
CA TYR A 53 -5.33 3.38 0.33
C TYR A 53 -5.16 1.90 -0.02
N PHE A 54 -3.92 1.44 -0.07
CA PHE A 54 -3.65 0.05 -0.42
C PHE A 54 -4.27 -0.90 0.61
N ALA A 55 -4.13 -0.58 1.87
CA ALA A 55 -4.68 -1.43 2.92
C ALA A 55 -6.19 -1.47 2.87
N GLN A 56 -6.82 -0.36 2.57
CA GLN A 56 -8.27 -0.34 2.44
C GLN A 56 -8.72 -1.20 1.27
N SER A 57 -7.99 -1.16 0.17
CA SER A 57 -8.30 -1.99 -0.98
C SER A 57 -8.16 -3.47 -0.66
N ASP A 58 -7.23 -3.80 0.22
CA ASP A 58 -7.00 -5.19 0.61
C ASP A 58 -7.93 -5.65 1.72
N GLY A 59 -8.73 -4.75 2.26
CA GLY A 59 -9.64 -5.11 3.33
C GLY A 59 -8.99 -5.19 4.69
N LEU A 60 -7.83 -4.56 4.86
CA LEU A 60 -7.13 -4.57 6.14
C LEU A 60 -7.64 -3.44 7.04
N ASP A 61 -7.55 -3.69 8.34
CA ASP A 61 -7.77 -2.62 9.30
C ASP A 61 -6.56 -1.72 9.32
N ILE A 62 -6.80 -0.43 9.49
CA ILE A 62 -5.71 0.54 9.52
C ILE A 62 -5.69 1.17 10.90
N LYS A 63 -4.54 1.09 11.56
CA LYS A 63 -4.35 1.72 12.85
C LYS A 63 -3.20 2.70 12.72
N VAL A 64 -3.51 3.96 12.96
CA VAL A 64 -2.50 5.01 12.93
C VAL A 64 -1.76 5.00 14.24
N ILE A 65 -0.44 4.85 14.17
CA ILE A 65 0.39 4.78 15.35
C ILE A 65 1.48 5.82 15.27
N ASN A 66 2.22 5.94 16.35
CA ASN A 66 3.33 6.86 16.44
C ASN A 66 4.57 6.03 16.70
N GLY A 67 5.11 5.46 15.64
CA GLY A 67 6.25 4.56 15.75
C GLY A 67 6.45 3.81 14.46
N ASP A 68 7.09 2.65 14.55
CA ASP A 68 7.44 1.88 13.35
C ASP A 68 6.20 1.36 12.65
N THR A 69 6.12 1.62 11.36
CA THR A 69 5.07 1.07 10.52
C THR A 69 5.31 -0.43 10.36
N ARG A 70 4.23 -1.20 10.49
CA ARG A 70 4.35 -2.64 10.33
C ARG A 70 3.01 -3.20 9.89
N ILE A 71 3.02 -4.43 9.41
CA ILE A 71 1.82 -5.12 8.96
C ILE A 71 1.85 -6.52 9.54
N CYS A 72 0.70 -7.11 9.70
CA CYS A 72 0.38 -8.38 10.36
C CYS A 72 -0.13 -8.16 11.79
#